data_dae9b44603add730f7194d20bffedb3d
#
_entry.id   dae9b44603add730f7194d20bffedb3d
#
_cell.length_a   1.000
_cell.length_b   1.000
_cell.length_c   1.000
_cell.angle_alpha   90.00
_cell.angle_beta   90.00
_cell.angle_gamma   90.00
#
_symmetry.space_group_name_H-M   'P 1'
#
loop_
_entity.id
_entity.type
_entity.pdbx_description
1 polymer ?
#
loop_
_entity_poly.entity_id
_entity_poly.type
_entity_poly.pdbx_seq_one_letter_code
_entity_poly.pdbx_strand_id
1 'polypeptide(L)'
;MDLAIHLELLETRTSLLDLVASAAQAYDNRDRDLIRSTFHEQASVDLGEMFGRHDGLDAILASAEEFWAAASSMHHWTANGLLEIDLPSGRATGSTSLDCVCTFVDAGTYHCGGRYADTFARVDGRWMISERRYEVQFMTALPKWEAAQGSEAPVRR
;
A
#
# COMPACT_ATOMS: atom_id res chain seq x y z
N MET A 1 6.46 14.58 29.23
CA MET A 1 5.40 13.90 28.42
C MET A 1 4.86 12.77 29.26
N ASP A 2 3.55 12.66 29.39
CA ASP A 2 2.89 11.57 30.13
C ASP A 2 3.24 10.22 29.50
N LEU A 3 3.54 9.21 30.33
CA LEU A 3 3.90 7.87 29.87
C LEU A 3 2.77 7.24 29.03
N ALA A 4 1.51 7.47 29.40
CA ALA A 4 0.36 6.97 28.65
C ALA A 4 0.32 7.53 27.22
N ILE A 5 0.53 8.84 27.06
CA ILE A 5 0.61 9.49 25.73
C ILE A 5 1.80 8.95 24.94
N HIS A 6 2.93 8.70 25.59
CA HIS A 6 4.10 8.16 24.92
C HIS A 6 3.85 6.75 24.39
N LEU A 7 3.22 5.89 25.19
CA LEU A 7 2.83 4.54 24.78
C LEU A 7 1.83 4.57 23.62
N GLU A 8 0.79 5.42 23.70
CA GLU A 8 -0.18 5.58 22.61
C GLU A 8 0.48 6.03 21.29
N LEU A 9 1.47 6.93 21.35
CA LEU A 9 2.24 7.34 20.17
C LEU A 9 3.03 6.18 19.55
N LEU A 10 3.68 5.34 20.38
CA LEU A 10 4.44 4.18 19.90
C LEU A 10 3.52 3.12 19.30
N GLU A 11 2.40 2.82 19.92
CA GLU A 11 1.39 1.88 19.42
C GLU A 11 0.79 2.39 18.10
N THR A 12 0.44 3.68 18.05
CA THR A 12 -0.08 4.31 16.83
C THR A 12 0.95 4.25 15.70
N ARG A 13 2.22 4.58 15.98
CA ARG A 13 3.28 4.49 14.98
C ARG A 13 3.40 3.09 14.41
N THR A 14 3.42 2.08 15.25
CA THR A 14 3.48 0.67 14.82
C THR A 14 2.27 0.33 13.95
N SER A 15 1.06 0.65 14.42
CA SER A 15 -0.18 0.39 13.68
C SER A 15 -0.21 1.05 12.29
N LEU A 16 0.31 2.28 12.16
CA LEU A 16 0.36 2.97 10.86
C LEU A 16 1.36 2.33 9.90
N LEU A 17 2.53 1.89 10.39
CA LEU A 17 3.50 1.17 9.56
C LEU A 17 2.98 -0.21 9.13
N ASP A 18 2.31 -0.92 10.04
CA ASP A 18 1.64 -2.19 9.74
C ASP A 18 0.53 -2.00 8.71
N LEU A 19 -0.20 -0.88 8.77
CA LEU A 19 -1.25 -0.55 7.80
C LEU A 19 -0.67 -0.34 6.39
N VAL A 20 0.46 0.36 6.28
CA VAL A 20 1.18 0.52 4.99
C VAL A 20 1.64 -0.82 4.44
N ALA A 21 2.24 -1.66 5.29
CA ALA A 21 2.69 -3.00 4.90
C ALA A 21 1.51 -3.90 4.52
N SER A 22 0.40 -3.83 5.25
CA SER A 22 -0.83 -4.59 4.96
C SER A 22 -1.42 -4.21 3.60
N ALA A 23 -1.43 -2.91 3.27
CA ALA A 23 -1.88 -2.46 1.96
C ALA A 23 -1.02 -3.07 0.83
N ALA A 24 0.31 -3.08 0.97
CA ALA A 24 1.21 -3.70 0.00
C ALA A 24 0.95 -5.22 -0.14
N GLN A 25 0.82 -5.93 0.98
CA GLN A 25 0.50 -7.36 0.99
C GLN A 25 -0.87 -7.67 0.39
N ALA A 26 -1.85 -6.77 0.56
CA ALA A 26 -3.17 -6.93 -0.03
C ALA A 26 -3.11 -6.99 -1.57
N TYR A 27 -2.30 -6.12 -2.18
CA TYR A 27 -2.06 -6.16 -3.62
C TYR A 27 -1.32 -7.44 -4.04
N ASP A 28 -0.25 -7.82 -3.34
CA ASP A 28 0.57 -8.99 -3.67
C ASP A 28 -0.21 -10.31 -3.56
N ASN A 29 -1.06 -10.41 -2.54
CA ASN A 29 -1.86 -11.62 -2.26
C ASN A 29 -3.24 -11.62 -2.91
N ARG A 30 -3.60 -10.57 -3.64
CA ARG A 30 -4.94 -10.40 -4.26
C ARG A 30 -6.07 -10.48 -3.22
N ASP A 31 -5.84 -9.87 -2.06
CA ASP A 31 -6.72 -9.93 -0.91
C ASP A 31 -7.63 -8.69 -0.84
N ARG A 32 -8.86 -8.84 -1.36
CA ARG A 32 -9.88 -7.78 -1.36
C ARG A 32 -10.28 -7.35 0.06
N ASP A 33 -10.37 -8.29 0.98
CA ASP A 33 -10.82 -8.00 2.34
C ASP A 33 -9.73 -7.23 3.10
N LEU A 34 -8.47 -7.54 2.82
CA LEU A 34 -7.36 -6.78 3.37
C LEU A 34 -7.33 -5.34 2.80
N ILE A 35 -7.61 -5.13 1.49
CA ILE A 35 -7.80 -3.77 0.94
C ILE A 35 -8.92 -3.04 1.68
N ARG A 36 -10.08 -3.67 1.87
CA ARG A 36 -11.22 -3.08 2.59
C ARG A 36 -10.88 -2.71 4.03
N SER A 37 -10.00 -3.46 4.67
CA SER A 37 -9.60 -3.21 6.05
C SER A 37 -8.53 -2.13 6.18
N THR A 38 -7.81 -1.80 5.11
CA THR A 38 -6.72 -0.83 5.14
C THR A 38 -7.12 0.56 4.65
N PHE A 39 -8.04 0.65 3.68
CA PHE A 39 -8.47 1.93 3.13
C PHE A 39 -9.82 2.37 3.69
N HIS A 40 -9.94 3.67 3.96
CA HIS A 40 -11.21 4.28 4.34
C HIS A 40 -12.24 4.17 3.19
N GLU A 41 -13.52 4.12 3.50
CA GLU A 41 -14.60 4.01 2.50
C GLU A 41 -14.53 5.13 1.44
N GLN A 42 -14.18 6.34 1.86
CA GLN A 42 -14.03 7.52 1.00
C GLN A 42 -12.56 7.80 0.65
N ALA A 43 -11.67 6.81 0.75
CA ALA A 43 -10.26 7.01 0.46
C ALA A 43 -10.03 7.40 -1.00
N SER A 44 -8.94 8.12 -1.25
CA SER A 44 -8.43 8.34 -2.60
C SER A 44 -7.03 7.76 -2.76
N VAL A 45 -6.78 7.14 -3.90
CA VAL A 45 -5.47 6.62 -4.29
C VAL A 45 -5.10 7.23 -5.63
N ASP A 46 -4.03 8.02 -5.64
CA ASP A 46 -3.44 8.61 -6.86
C ASP A 46 -2.13 7.87 -7.17
N LEU A 47 -2.14 7.13 -8.26
CA LEU A 47 -1.00 6.34 -8.72
C LEU A 47 -0.23 7.03 -9.86
N GLY A 48 -0.48 8.33 -10.06
CA GLY A 48 0.15 9.14 -11.11
C GLY A 48 -0.48 8.95 -12.50
N GLU A 49 0.09 9.64 -13.50
CA GLU A 49 -0.46 9.66 -14.85
C GLU A 49 -0.58 8.28 -15.51
N MET A 50 0.30 7.35 -15.16
CA MET A 50 0.34 6.03 -15.76
C MET A 50 -0.78 5.11 -15.27
N PHE A 51 -1.15 5.21 -13.99
CA PHE A 51 -2.06 4.27 -13.33
C PHE A 51 -3.34 4.95 -12.83
N GLY A 52 -3.40 6.28 -12.92
CA GLY A 52 -4.59 7.06 -12.64
C GLY A 52 -4.87 7.32 -11.16
N ARG A 53 -6.01 7.98 -10.93
CA ARG A 53 -6.54 8.30 -9.61
C ARG A 53 -7.86 7.55 -9.41
N HIS A 54 -8.03 7.00 -8.23
CA HIS A 54 -9.19 6.20 -7.84
C HIS A 54 -9.78 6.78 -6.55
N ASP A 55 -11.01 7.28 -6.62
CA ASP A 55 -11.72 7.91 -5.51
C ASP A 55 -12.83 6.98 -4.99
N GLY A 56 -12.76 6.67 -3.72
CA GLY A 56 -13.63 5.73 -3.02
C GLY A 56 -13.15 4.27 -3.06
N LEU A 57 -13.50 3.52 -2.02
CA LEU A 57 -13.03 2.14 -1.82
C LEU A 57 -13.40 1.21 -2.98
N ASP A 58 -14.59 1.38 -3.57
CA ASP A 58 -15.02 0.54 -4.71
C ASP A 58 -14.16 0.80 -5.95
N ALA A 59 -13.77 2.06 -6.23
CA ALA A 59 -12.87 2.40 -7.33
C ALA A 59 -11.46 1.86 -7.08
N ILE A 60 -10.97 1.92 -5.84
CA ILE A 60 -9.67 1.35 -5.43
C ILE A 60 -9.67 -0.18 -5.64
N LEU A 61 -10.74 -0.87 -5.26
CA LEU A 61 -10.88 -2.30 -5.46
C LEU A 61 -10.94 -2.67 -6.95
N ALA A 62 -11.71 -1.94 -7.74
CA ALA A 62 -11.78 -2.16 -9.18
C ALA A 62 -10.41 -1.99 -9.85
N SER A 63 -9.67 -0.95 -9.49
CA SER A 63 -8.30 -0.74 -9.95
C SER A 63 -7.36 -1.88 -9.56
N ALA A 64 -7.45 -2.37 -8.31
CA ALA A 64 -6.65 -3.52 -7.87
C ALA A 64 -6.96 -4.77 -8.70
N GLU A 65 -8.23 -5.03 -9.02
CA GLU A 65 -8.65 -6.16 -9.84
C GLU A 65 -8.13 -6.07 -11.30
N GLU A 66 -8.12 -4.86 -11.86
CA GLU A 66 -7.52 -4.62 -13.18
C GLU A 66 -6.01 -4.94 -13.16
N PHE A 67 -5.29 -4.51 -12.13
CA PHE A 67 -3.88 -4.86 -11.93
C PHE A 67 -3.70 -6.38 -11.80
N TRP A 68 -4.52 -7.05 -11.01
CA TRP A 68 -4.44 -8.50 -10.83
C TRP A 68 -4.73 -9.28 -12.10
N ALA A 69 -5.60 -8.77 -12.96
CA ALA A 69 -5.87 -9.36 -14.27
C ALA A 69 -4.69 -9.17 -15.23
N ALA A 70 -4.03 -8.03 -15.17
CA ALA A 70 -2.91 -7.69 -16.06
C ALA A 70 -1.57 -8.29 -15.63
N ALA A 71 -1.35 -8.51 -14.32
CA ALA A 71 -0.09 -8.98 -13.77
C ALA A 71 -0.16 -10.45 -13.35
N SER A 72 0.79 -11.26 -13.77
CA SER A 72 0.94 -12.65 -13.31
C SER A 72 1.57 -12.72 -11.92
N SER A 73 2.43 -11.77 -11.54
CA SER A 73 3.02 -11.66 -10.22
C SER A 73 3.29 -10.19 -9.85
N MET A 74 3.20 -9.90 -8.57
CA MET A 74 3.58 -8.62 -7.97
C MET A 74 4.30 -8.88 -6.66
N HIS A 75 5.27 -8.02 -6.36
CA HIS A 75 5.98 -8.08 -5.10
C HIS A 75 6.40 -6.68 -4.68
N HIS A 76 5.87 -6.21 -3.56
CA HIS A 76 6.09 -4.89 -3.02
C HIS A 76 6.94 -4.94 -1.75
N TRP A 77 7.90 -4.03 -1.64
CA TRP A 77 8.62 -3.73 -0.40
C TRP A 77 8.35 -2.30 0.01
N THR A 78 7.94 -2.10 1.25
CA THR A 78 7.80 -0.78 1.85
C THR A 78 8.81 -0.60 2.96
N ALA A 79 9.48 0.54 3.00
CA ALA A 79 10.54 0.83 3.96
C ALA A 79 10.66 2.34 4.26
N ASN A 80 11.54 2.69 5.20
CA ASN A 80 11.91 4.07 5.51
C ASN A 80 10.69 4.96 5.87
N GLY A 81 9.74 4.41 6.62
CA GLY A 81 8.54 5.13 7.03
C GLY A 81 8.82 6.28 8.00
N LEU A 82 8.48 7.49 7.59
CA LEU A 82 8.44 8.68 8.42
C LEU A 82 7.00 9.09 8.64
N LEU A 83 6.61 9.33 9.90
CA LEU A 83 5.24 9.61 10.29
C LEU A 83 5.18 10.87 11.17
N GLU A 84 4.19 11.71 10.90
CA GLU A 84 3.75 12.79 11.75
C GLU A 84 2.35 12.47 12.28
N ILE A 85 2.22 12.36 13.61
CA ILE A 85 1.01 11.85 14.26
C ILE A 85 0.42 12.94 15.15
N ASP A 86 -0.84 13.26 14.92
CA ASP A 86 -1.67 14.14 15.76
C ASP A 86 -2.76 13.29 16.42
N LEU A 87 -2.46 12.75 17.61
CA LEU A 87 -3.39 11.90 18.36
C LEU A 87 -4.71 12.62 18.71
N PRO A 88 -4.69 13.89 19.16
CA PRO A 88 -5.92 14.61 19.49
C PRO A 88 -6.89 14.76 18.32
N SER A 89 -6.38 14.98 17.12
CA SER A 89 -7.24 15.11 15.91
C SER A 89 -7.59 13.77 15.29
N GLY A 90 -6.94 12.67 15.68
CA GLY A 90 -7.07 11.37 15.03
C GLY A 90 -6.57 11.38 13.59
N ARG A 91 -5.54 12.19 13.29
CA ARG A 91 -4.92 12.30 11.96
C ARG A 91 -3.43 12.03 12.02
N ALA A 92 -2.92 11.51 10.93
CA ALA A 92 -1.48 11.37 10.72
C ALA A 92 -1.15 11.52 9.24
N THR A 93 0.10 11.88 8.95
CA THR A 93 0.66 11.84 7.60
C THR A 93 1.92 10.99 7.61
N GLY A 94 2.23 10.41 6.46
CA GLY A 94 3.41 9.56 6.34
C GLY A 94 4.04 9.59 4.96
N SER A 95 5.32 9.30 4.94
CA SER A 95 6.08 9.05 3.72
C SER A 95 6.80 7.71 3.85
N THR A 96 6.65 6.84 2.85
CA THR A 96 7.24 5.49 2.86
C THR A 96 7.84 5.20 1.50
N SER A 97 9.09 4.72 1.46
CA SER A 97 9.69 4.24 0.22
C SER A 97 8.99 2.98 -0.26
N LEU A 98 8.83 2.88 -1.56
CA LEU A 98 8.28 1.70 -2.24
C LEU A 98 9.29 1.18 -3.26
N ASP A 99 9.53 -0.12 -3.23
CA ASP A 99 10.08 -0.91 -4.31
C ASP A 99 9.08 -1.99 -4.71
N CYS A 100 8.97 -2.25 -6.02
CA CYS A 100 8.01 -3.22 -6.54
C CYS A 100 8.57 -3.91 -7.78
N VAL A 101 8.44 -5.23 -7.84
CA VAL A 101 8.67 -6.00 -9.07
C VAL A 101 7.32 -6.56 -9.51
N CYS A 102 6.89 -6.18 -10.73
CA CYS A 102 5.65 -6.65 -11.33
C CYS A 102 5.95 -7.36 -12.65
N THR A 103 5.34 -8.53 -12.87
CA THR A 103 5.37 -9.23 -14.15
C THR A 103 3.99 -9.14 -14.78
N PHE A 104 3.89 -8.42 -15.88
CA PHE A 104 2.67 -8.29 -16.67
C PHE A 104 2.62 -9.37 -17.75
N VAL A 105 1.42 -9.91 -18.01
CA VAL A 105 1.20 -11.03 -18.95
C VAL A 105 1.70 -10.68 -20.34
N ASP A 106 1.41 -9.47 -20.82
CA ASP A 106 1.70 -9.05 -22.19
C ASP A 106 2.90 -8.09 -22.33
N ALA A 107 3.47 -7.61 -21.22
CA ALA A 107 4.51 -6.58 -21.22
C ALA A 107 5.83 -7.00 -20.54
N GLY A 108 5.87 -8.17 -19.91
CA GLY A 108 7.06 -8.65 -19.19
C GLY A 108 7.23 -8.06 -17.80
N THR A 109 8.43 -8.18 -17.25
CA THR A 109 8.73 -7.80 -15.86
C THR A 109 9.34 -6.42 -15.77
N TYR A 110 8.89 -5.65 -14.80
CA TYR A 110 9.38 -4.31 -14.48
C TYR A 110 9.75 -4.21 -13.02
N HIS A 111 10.82 -3.48 -12.74
CA HIS A 111 11.17 -2.96 -11.44
C HIS A 111 10.74 -1.50 -11.37
N CYS A 112 9.91 -1.18 -10.41
CA CYS A 112 9.41 0.17 -10.16
C CYS A 112 9.81 0.58 -8.76
N GLY A 113 10.18 1.82 -8.57
CA GLY A 113 10.44 2.37 -7.26
C GLY A 113 9.97 3.80 -7.14
N GLY A 114 9.71 4.20 -5.91
CA GLY A 114 9.18 5.52 -5.62
C GLY A 114 8.84 5.69 -4.15
N ARG A 115 7.83 6.51 -3.91
CA ARG A 115 7.41 6.86 -2.56
C ARG A 115 5.90 6.95 -2.48
N TYR A 116 5.34 6.41 -1.41
CA TYR A 116 4.01 6.74 -0.96
C TYR A 116 4.03 7.99 -0.08
N ALA A 117 3.10 8.90 -0.32
CA ALA A 117 2.69 9.95 0.60
C ALA A 117 1.27 9.62 1.05
N ASP A 118 1.12 9.27 2.33
CA ASP A 118 -0.13 8.81 2.91
C ASP A 118 -0.70 9.83 3.90
N THR A 119 -2.02 9.98 3.89
CA THR A 119 -2.80 10.58 4.98
C THR A 119 -3.61 9.47 5.63
N PHE A 120 -3.60 9.47 6.96
CA PHE A 120 -4.33 8.51 7.77
C PHE A 120 -5.40 9.19 8.60
N ALA A 121 -6.51 8.54 8.79
CA ALA A 121 -7.59 8.97 9.69
C ALA A 121 -7.97 7.85 10.65
N ARG A 122 -8.29 8.22 11.90
CA ARG A 122 -8.81 7.30 12.91
C ARG A 122 -10.33 7.37 12.88
N VAL A 123 -10.97 6.27 12.51
CA VAL A 123 -12.42 6.12 12.41
C VAL A 123 -12.84 4.97 13.31
N ASP A 124 -13.78 5.21 14.22
CA ASP A 124 -14.26 4.22 15.18
C ASP A 124 -13.12 3.51 15.95
N GLY A 125 -12.09 4.29 16.31
CA GLY A 125 -10.92 3.81 17.04
C GLY A 125 -9.87 3.08 16.18
N ARG A 126 -10.09 2.91 14.88
CA ARG A 126 -9.18 2.22 13.96
C ARG A 126 -8.51 3.22 13.01
N TRP A 127 -7.22 3.07 12.80
CA TRP A 127 -6.50 3.82 11.78
C TRP A 127 -6.73 3.21 10.40
N MET A 128 -6.94 4.07 9.39
CA MET A 128 -7.14 3.70 8.00
C MET A 128 -6.42 4.71 7.09
N ILE A 129 -6.01 4.28 5.91
CA ILE A 129 -5.49 5.18 4.87
C ILE A 129 -6.68 5.93 4.28
N SER A 130 -6.67 7.26 4.41
CA SER A 130 -7.69 8.14 3.81
C SER A 130 -7.26 8.73 2.47
N GLU A 131 -5.95 8.94 2.28
CA GLU A 131 -5.38 9.35 1.00
C GLU A 131 -4.04 8.67 0.81
N ARG A 132 -3.76 8.24 -0.43
CA ARG A 132 -2.45 7.77 -0.85
C ARG A 132 -2.08 8.41 -2.18
N ARG A 133 -0.85 8.94 -2.26
CA ARG A 133 -0.25 9.33 -3.53
C ARG A 133 1.03 8.56 -3.75
N TYR A 134 1.16 7.95 -4.93
CA TYR A 134 2.38 7.31 -5.36
C TYR A 134 3.19 8.22 -6.27
N GLU A 135 4.39 8.56 -5.83
CA GLU A 135 5.37 9.31 -6.61
C GLU A 135 6.36 8.33 -7.23
N VAL A 136 6.16 8.02 -8.51
CA VAL A 136 7.08 7.14 -9.27
C VAL A 136 8.42 7.86 -9.45
N GLN A 137 9.51 7.24 -9.02
CA GLN A 137 10.87 7.76 -9.22
C GLN A 137 11.57 7.08 -10.38
N PHE A 138 11.33 5.80 -10.58
CA PHE A 138 11.81 5.07 -11.72
C PHE A 138 10.92 3.88 -12.05
N MET A 139 10.99 3.46 -13.32
CA MET A 139 10.44 2.22 -13.81
C MET A 139 11.37 1.67 -14.89
N THR A 140 11.85 0.45 -14.73
CA THR A 140 12.78 -0.17 -15.66
C THR A 140 12.40 -1.60 -15.97
N ALA A 141 12.50 -1.99 -17.24
CA ALA A 141 12.25 -3.36 -17.65
C ALA A 141 13.38 -4.29 -17.18
N LEU A 142 12.99 -5.51 -16.76
CA LEU A 142 13.89 -6.60 -16.37
C LEU A 142 13.79 -7.74 -17.40
N PRO A 143 14.43 -7.63 -18.57
CA PRO A 143 14.16 -8.51 -19.72
C PRO A 143 14.59 -9.98 -19.53
N LYS A 144 15.34 -10.29 -18.49
CA LYS A 144 15.81 -11.64 -18.17
C LYS A 144 15.30 -12.15 -16.83
N TRP A 145 14.30 -11.47 -16.27
CA TRP A 145 13.69 -11.89 -15.02
C TRP A 145 12.73 -13.04 -15.27
N GLU A 146 12.91 -14.14 -14.55
CA GLU A 146 11.98 -15.25 -14.52
C GLU A 146 11.42 -15.36 -13.10
N ALA A 147 10.10 -15.28 -12.95
CA ALA A 147 9.46 -15.56 -11.68
C ALA A 147 9.71 -17.02 -11.29
N ALA A 148 9.93 -17.32 -10.01
CA ALA A 148 10.08 -18.68 -9.53
C ALA A 148 8.82 -19.47 -9.90
N GLN A 149 8.98 -20.56 -10.65
CA GLN A 149 7.88 -21.46 -10.99
C GLN A 149 7.41 -22.14 -9.69
N GLY A 150 6.13 -22.02 -9.37
CA GLY A 150 5.48 -22.82 -8.33
C GLY A 150 5.32 -22.15 -6.97
N SER A 151 5.35 -20.83 -6.84
CA SER A 151 4.87 -20.20 -5.62
C SER A 151 3.34 -20.21 -5.59
N GLU A 152 2.73 -21.35 -5.28
CA GLU A 152 1.39 -21.33 -4.70
C GLU A 152 1.48 -20.48 -3.44
N ALA A 153 0.62 -19.45 -3.32
CA ALA A 153 0.56 -18.63 -2.13
C ALA A 153 0.45 -19.54 -0.89
N PRO A 154 1.21 -19.29 0.19
CA PRO A 154 1.15 -20.16 1.36
C PRO A 154 -0.28 -20.17 1.88
N VAL A 155 -0.91 -21.35 1.87
CA VAL A 155 -2.23 -21.57 2.46
C VAL A 155 -2.13 -21.19 3.93
N ARG A 156 -2.83 -20.14 4.34
CA ARG A 156 -2.92 -19.77 5.76
C ARG A 156 -3.51 -20.95 6.53
N ARG A 157 -2.74 -21.46 7.49
CA ARG A 157 -3.24 -22.34 8.53
C ARG A 157 -3.78 -21.53 9.70
#